data_f82c85a9f849fc06f485736714d00a1a
#
_entry.id   f82c85a9f849fc06f485736714d00a1a
#
_cell.length_a   1.000
_cell.length_b   1.000
_cell.length_c   1.000
_cell.angle_alpha   90.00
_cell.angle_beta   90.00
_cell.angle_gamma   90.00
#
_symmetry.space_group_name_H-M   'P 1'
#
loop_
_entity.id
_entity.type
_entity.pdbx_description
1 polymer ?
#
loop_
_entity_poly.entity_id
_entity_poly.type
_entity_poly.pdbx_seq_one_letter_code
_entity_poly.pdbx_strand_id
1 'polypeptide(L)'
;MKKLIVPLFFLLMIHVSSNELDPVAVLQEFVGVDTVNPPGNETNAVNFYASIFDRLGIEYETAESAPGRGNIWARIKGGSLPALMLLQHTDVVPADEAYWDTNPLKGTIKDGYLYGRGVIDMKGLGVAQLFAFLDAYKNKEKLNRDIVFMATADEEAGGFFGAGWMLENHPEAFDGVKLLLNEGGSGTSYGDKQVFSVEVTQKVPVWLRLKSEGSPGHGSSPQTTSSVTQLIEALSNLYNNPFDARIIDPVDTYFKALAVDMDGEEKTQFTNMPKTILEEGFLESLQASSPSWHALTRDTCSITMLEGSSKINVVPPVAFAEVDCRMLPDRGVDEFLNDFKERVSSYGIEIELIMAFGPAVSSTESELFRAIEKVTKQEYPNSRVVPAVSTGFTDSHFTREIGIESFGFNPMLSEAGDFRGVHGNNERVNITAYRKSVEDLKLILQEVAFNK
;
A
#
# COMPACT_ATOMS: atom_id res chain seq x y z
N MET A 1 -53.41 -47.08 -28.07
CA MET A 1 -52.31 -47.07 -27.07
C MET A 1 -51.09 -46.41 -27.71
N LYS A 2 -50.84 -45.11 -27.44
CA LYS A 2 -49.66 -44.40 -27.94
C LYS A 2 -48.63 -44.39 -26.81
N LYS A 3 -47.49 -44.99 -27.05
CA LYS A 3 -46.34 -44.97 -26.12
C LYS A 3 -45.67 -43.60 -26.21
N LEU A 4 -45.65 -42.88 -25.10
CA LEU A 4 -44.89 -41.65 -24.91
C LEU A 4 -43.42 -42.03 -24.63
N ILE A 5 -42.51 -41.64 -25.54
CA ILE A 5 -41.08 -41.76 -25.34
C ILE A 5 -40.63 -40.45 -24.72
N VAL A 6 -40.21 -40.49 -23.46
CA VAL A 6 -39.58 -39.36 -22.78
C VAL A 6 -38.08 -39.44 -23.09
N PRO A 7 -37.48 -38.41 -23.69
CA PRO A 7 -36.01 -38.35 -23.87
C PRO A 7 -35.35 -38.09 -22.53
N LEU A 8 -34.51 -39.03 -22.11
CA LEU A 8 -33.61 -38.86 -20.97
C LEU A 8 -32.48 -37.92 -21.39
N PHE A 9 -32.56 -36.65 -20.98
CA PHE A 9 -31.44 -35.73 -21.09
C PHE A 9 -30.36 -36.16 -20.08
N PHE A 10 -29.31 -36.75 -20.56
CA PHE A 10 -28.05 -36.92 -19.81
C PHE A 10 -27.42 -35.52 -19.68
N LEU A 11 -27.53 -34.90 -18.50
CA LEU A 11 -26.68 -33.77 -18.14
C LEU A 11 -25.26 -34.33 -18.01
N LEU A 12 -24.45 -34.09 -19.06
CA LEU A 12 -23.01 -34.21 -18.93
C LEU A 12 -22.56 -33.15 -17.93
N MET A 13 -22.35 -33.50 -16.66
CA MET A 13 -21.54 -32.73 -15.76
C MET A 13 -20.10 -32.77 -16.31
N ILE A 14 -19.73 -31.75 -17.05
CA ILE A 14 -18.33 -31.49 -17.37
C ILE A 14 -17.67 -31.17 -16.03
N HIS A 15 -17.01 -32.16 -15.44
CA HIS A 15 -16.04 -31.89 -14.37
C HIS A 15 -14.90 -31.11 -15.01
N VAL A 16 -14.97 -29.77 -14.98
CA VAL A 16 -13.83 -28.93 -15.26
C VAL A 16 -12.87 -29.12 -14.09
N SER A 17 -11.82 -29.85 -14.34
CA SER A 17 -10.72 -30.04 -13.39
C SER A 17 -10.19 -28.67 -12.98
N SER A 18 -10.08 -28.42 -11.67
CA SER A 18 -9.52 -27.20 -11.07
C SER A 18 -8.00 -27.00 -11.39
N ASN A 19 -7.48 -27.70 -12.36
CA ASN A 19 -6.05 -27.79 -12.69
C ASN A 19 -5.57 -26.77 -13.74
N GLU A 20 -6.37 -25.73 -14.09
CA GLU A 20 -6.07 -24.94 -15.29
C GLU A 20 -6.06 -23.42 -15.12
N LEU A 21 -6.06 -22.88 -13.88
CA LEU A 21 -5.81 -21.45 -13.73
C LEU A 21 -4.30 -21.19 -13.73
N ASP A 22 -3.83 -20.47 -14.74
CA ASP A 22 -2.44 -19.98 -14.79
C ASP A 22 -2.38 -18.56 -14.18
N PRO A 23 -1.54 -18.30 -13.15
CA PRO A 23 -1.51 -16.99 -12.48
C PRO A 23 -1.14 -15.85 -13.43
N VAL A 24 -0.30 -16.09 -14.44
CA VAL A 24 0.06 -15.07 -15.43
C VAL A 24 -1.12 -14.74 -16.34
N ALA A 25 -1.88 -15.75 -16.77
CA ALA A 25 -3.07 -15.54 -17.59
C ALA A 25 -4.18 -14.82 -16.81
N VAL A 26 -4.39 -15.19 -15.54
CA VAL A 26 -5.36 -14.53 -14.65
C VAL A 26 -4.95 -13.06 -14.40
N LEU A 27 -3.65 -12.79 -14.15
CA LEU A 27 -3.16 -11.42 -14.00
C LEU A 27 -3.34 -10.62 -15.31
N GLN A 28 -3.01 -11.23 -16.46
CA GLN A 28 -3.19 -10.59 -17.75
C GLN A 28 -4.65 -10.18 -18.00
N GLU A 29 -5.59 -11.06 -17.68
CA GLU A 29 -7.03 -10.78 -17.75
C GLU A 29 -7.43 -9.66 -16.79
N PHE A 30 -6.96 -9.73 -15.52
CA PHE A 30 -7.28 -8.74 -14.50
C PHE A 30 -6.73 -7.34 -14.79
N VAL A 31 -5.56 -7.22 -15.43
CA VAL A 31 -5.04 -5.93 -15.90
C VAL A 31 -6.00 -5.29 -16.92
N GLY A 32 -6.68 -6.13 -17.74
CA GLY A 32 -7.70 -5.66 -18.69
C GLY A 32 -9.01 -5.20 -18.06
N VAL A 33 -9.22 -5.45 -16.78
CA VAL A 33 -10.40 -4.98 -16.04
C VAL A 33 -10.16 -3.54 -15.61
N ASP A 34 -10.98 -2.62 -16.13
CA ASP A 34 -10.88 -1.19 -15.82
C ASP A 34 -11.33 -0.88 -14.40
N THR A 35 -10.38 -0.46 -13.58
CA THR A 35 -10.56 -0.03 -12.20
C THR A 35 -9.75 1.24 -11.92
N VAL A 36 -9.60 2.09 -12.93
CA VAL A 36 -8.87 3.36 -12.80
C VAL A 36 -9.58 4.29 -11.83
N ASN A 37 -8.85 4.81 -10.86
CA ASN A 37 -9.33 5.73 -9.84
C ASN A 37 -8.55 7.07 -9.93
N PRO A 38 -9.19 8.22 -10.12
CA PRO A 38 -10.63 8.42 -10.35
C PRO A 38 -11.10 7.96 -11.75
N PRO A 39 -12.42 7.67 -11.95
CA PRO A 39 -13.52 7.81 -10.99
C PRO A 39 -13.68 6.62 -10.05
N GLY A 40 -12.96 5.50 -10.25
CA GLY A 40 -13.14 4.23 -9.59
C GLY A 40 -14.28 3.40 -10.22
N ASN A 41 -13.97 2.15 -10.59
CA ASN A 41 -14.90 1.22 -11.20
C ASN A 41 -14.66 -0.20 -10.64
N GLU A 42 -14.41 -0.29 -9.34
CA GLU A 42 -13.97 -1.52 -8.68
C GLU A 42 -15.04 -2.61 -8.67
N THR A 43 -16.32 -2.26 -8.90
CA THR A 43 -17.38 -3.23 -9.19
C THR A 43 -17.01 -4.15 -10.38
N ASN A 44 -16.16 -3.68 -11.33
CA ASN A 44 -15.62 -4.55 -12.38
C ASN A 44 -14.67 -5.62 -11.83
N ALA A 45 -13.86 -5.28 -10.83
CA ALA A 45 -12.99 -6.23 -10.14
C ALA A 45 -13.82 -7.21 -9.29
N VAL A 46 -14.88 -6.75 -8.63
CA VAL A 46 -15.84 -7.63 -7.94
C VAL A 46 -16.41 -8.68 -8.91
N ASN A 47 -16.87 -8.27 -10.08
CA ASN A 47 -17.38 -9.19 -11.10
C ASN A 47 -16.32 -10.19 -11.59
N PHE A 48 -15.07 -9.73 -11.73
CA PHE A 48 -13.94 -10.59 -12.10
C PHE A 48 -13.72 -11.70 -11.05
N TYR A 49 -13.57 -11.35 -9.76
CA TYR A 49 -13.39 -12.33 -8.69
C TYR A 49 -14.61 -13.22 -8.50
N ALA A 50 -15.80 -12.66 -8.53
CA ALA A 50 -17.05 -13.41 -8.45
C ALA A 50 -17.14 -14.49 -9.52
N SER A 51 -16.75 -14.19 -10.76
CA SER A 51 -16.73 -15.17 -11.86
C SER A 51 -15.84 -16.38 -11.58
N ILE A 52 -14.72 -16.15 -10.89
CA ILE A 52 -13.79 -17.22 -10.49
C ILE A 52 -14.39 -18.03 -9.34
N PHE A 53 -14.96 -17.36 -8.33
CA PHE A 53 -15.56 -18.01 -7.16
C PHE A 53 -16.77 -18.84 -7.55
N ASP A 54 -17.67 -18.31 -8.40
CA ASP A 54 -18.83 -19.05 -8.92
C ASP A 54 -18.43 -20.33 -9.64
N ARG A 55 -17.41 -20.24 -10.53
CA ARG A 55 -16.89 -21.40 -11.26
C ARG A 55 -16.34 -22.49 -10.34
N LEU A 56 -15.76 -22.09 -9.20
CA LEU A 56 -15.13 -23.00 -8.23
C LEU A 56 -16.08 -23.41 -7.10
N GLY A 57 -17.29 -22.85 -7.03
CA GLY A 57 -18.26 -23.11 -5.96
C GLY A 57 -17.82 -22.56 -4.60
N ILE A 58 -17.10 -21.43 -4.59
CA ILE A 58 -16.67 -20.74 -3.38
C ILE A 58 -17.74 -19.71 -3.01
N GLU A 59 -18.20 -19.76 -1.77
CA GLU A 59 -19.14 -18.77 -1.25
C GLU A 59 -18.40 -17.45 -1.00
N TYR A 60 -19.02 -16.34 -1.37
CA TYR A 60 -18.49 -14.99 -1.19
C TYR A 60 -19.61 -13.99 -0.91
N GLU A 61 -19.26 -12.84 -0.42
CA GLU A 61 -20.13 -11.71 -0.19
C GLU A 61 -19.60 -10.47 -0.91
N THR A 62 -20.48 -9.53 -1.24
CA THR A 62 -20.12 -8.28 -1.91
C THR A 62 -20.86 -7.12 -1.28
N ALA A 63 -20.23 -5.94 -1.30
CA ALA A 63 -20.85 -4.71 -0.89
C ALA A 63 -20.36 -3.57 -1.79
N GLU A 64 -21.22 -2.59 -2.06
CA GLU A 64 -20.90 -1.42 -2.86
C GLU A 64 -21.06 -0.18 -1.98
N SER A 65 -19.95 0.52 -1.70
CA SER A 65 -19.92 1.68 -0.81
C SER A 65 -20.49 2.95 -1.47
N ALA A 66 -20.35 3.05 -2.80
CA ALA A 66 -20.93 4.06 -3.67
C ALA A 66 -21.03 3.47 -5.08
N PRO A 67 -21.77 4.07 -6.02
CA PRO A 67 -21.90 3.55 -7.38
C PRO A 67 -20.54 3.30 -8.03
N GLY A 68 -20.27 2.04 -8.41
CA GLY A 68 -19.01 1.59 -8.99
C GLY A 68 -17.91 1.22 -7.98
N ARG A 69 -18.08 1.52 -6.68
CA ARG A 69 -17.08 1.29 -5.62
C ARG A 69 -17.34 -0.04 -4.92
N GLY A 70 -17.12 -1.15 -5.63
CA GLY A 70 -17.43 -2.50 -5.17
C GLY A 70 -16.31 -3.11 -4.33
N ASN A 71 -16.71 -3.87 -3.30
CA ASN A 71 -15.86 -4.66 -2.42
C ASN A 71 -16.34 -6.12 -2.42
N ILE A 72 -15.46 -7.09 -2.31
CA ILE A 72 -15.77 -8.53 -2.28
C ILE A 72 -14.92 -9.23 -1.24
N TRP A 73 -15.52 -10.18 -0.49
CA TRP A 73 -14.78 -11.04 0.42
C TRP A 73 -15.31 -12.47 0.43
N ALA A 74 -14.43 -13.40 0.74
CA ALA A 74 -14.74 -14.81 0.90
C ALA A 74 -14.01 -15.38 2.13
N ARG A 75 -14.65 -16.29 2.86
CA ARG A 75 -14.09 -16.90 4.08
C ARG A 75 -14.09 -18.41 4.00
N ILE A 76 -12.92 -19.02 4.14
CA ILE A 76 -12.77 -20.47 4.33
C ILE A 76 -12.75 -20.74 5.82
N LYS A 77 -13.67 -21.57 6.29
CA LYS A 77 -13.67 -22.03 7.68
C LYS A 77 -12.57 -23.05 7.90
N GLY A 78 -11.82 -22.85 9.00
CA GLY A 78 -10.70 -23.68 9.40
C GLY A 78 -10.75 -24.08 10.88
N GLY A 79 -9.59 -24.13 11.54
CA GLY A 79 -9.48 -24.48 12.95
C GLY A 79 -9.86 -23.35 13.92
N SER A 80 -9.34 -23.44 15.14
CA SER A 80 -9.73 -22.54 16.25
C SER A 80 -8.78 -21.38 16.48
N LEU A 81 -7.67 -21.30 15.74
CA LEU A 81 -6.75 -20.16 15.86
C LEU A 81 -7.38 -18.90 15.25
N PRO A 82 -6.96 -17.70 15.68
CA PRO A 82 -7.41 -16.45 15.09
C PRO A 82 -7.23 -16.42 13.56
N ALA A 83 -8.22 -15.84 12.86
CA ALA A 83 -8.24 -15.81 11.40
C ALA A 83 -7.09 -14.99 10.81
N LEU A 84 -6.67 -15.38 9.58
CA LEU A 84 -5.75 -14.64 8.74
C LEU A 84 -6.51 -14.07 7.55
N MET A 85 -6.30 -12.77 7.26
CA MET A 85 -6.86 -12.08 6.10
C MET A 85 -5.78 -11.81 5.07
N LEU A 86 -6.12 -12.03 3.81
CA LEU A 86 -5.41 -11.57 2.63
C LEU A 86 -6.19 -10.37 2.09
N LEU A 87 -5.65 -9.17 2.32
CA LEU A 87 -6.26 -7.91 1.92
C LEU A 87 -5.55 -7.37 0.68
N GLN A 88 -6.33 -6.86 -0.27
CA GLN A 88 -5.81 -6.19 -1.45
C GLN A 88 -6.75 -5.09 -1.90
N HIS A 89 -6.21 -4.01 -2.49
CA HIS A 89 -7.01 -3.07 -3.24
C HIS A 89 -7.09 -3.47 -4.72
N THR A 90 -8.12 -2.99 -5.40
CA THR A 90 -8.39 -3.33 -6.79
C THR A 90 -8.31 -2.15 -7.75
N ASP A 91 -8.37 -0.94 -7.22
CA ASP A 91 -8.17 0.27 -8.01
C ASP A 91 -6.72 0.46 -8.42
N VAL A 92 -6.51 1.29 -9.42
CA VAL A 92 -5.20 1.64 -9.95
C VAL A 92 -5.18 3.11 -10.34
N VAL A 93 -4.03 3.78 -10.20
CA VAL A 93 -3.87 5.15 -10.65
C VAL A 93 -3.97 5.27 -12.17
N PRO A 94 -4.38 6.44 -12.72
CA PRO A 94 -4.44 6.67 -14.17
C PRO A 94 -3.10 6.44 -14.87
N ALA A 95 -3.17 6.04 -16.13
CA ALA A 95 -2.02 5.88 -17.01
C ALA A 95 -2.29 6.53 -18.38
N ASP A 96 -1.40 7.41 -18.82
CA ASP A 96 -1.48 8.00 -20.17
C ASP A 96 -0.76 7.10 -21.16
N GLU A 97 -1.53 6.45 -22.06
CA GLU A 97 -1.02 5.52 -23.06
C GLU A 97 0.06 6.14 -23.96
N ALA A 98 0.06 7.46 -24.14
CA ALA A 98 1.04 8.15 -24.97
C ALA A 98 2.49 8.02 -24.46
N TYR A 99 2.69 7.70 -23.18
CA TYR A 99 4.00 7.53 -22.56
C TYR A 99 4.37 6.08 -22.28
N TRP A 100 3.58 5.12 -22.81
CA TRP A 100 3.81 3.70 -22.59
C TRP A 100 4.26 3.00 -23.89
N ASP A 101 5.16 2.04 -23.77
CA ASP A 101 5.59 1.18 -24.89
C ASP A 101 4.52 0.15 -25.30
N THR A 102 3.53 -0.09 -24.42
CA THR A 102 2.40 -1.00 -24.61
C THR A 102 1.14 -0.33 -24.05
N ASN A 103 -0.04 -0.84 -24.40
CA ASN A 103 -1.27 -0.34 -23.80
C ASN A 103 -1.30 -0.70 -22.30
N PRO A 104 -1.41 0.27 -21.37
CA PRO A 104 -1.32 0.04 -19.92
C PRO A 104 -2.47 -0.81 -19.35
N LEU A 105 -3.62 -0.91 -20.05
CA LEU A 105 -4.80 -1.64 -19.58
C LEU A 105 -5.06 -2.93 -20.39
N LYS A 106 -4.02 -3.56 -20.95
CA LYS A 106 -4.17 -4.79 -21.76
C LYS A 106 -3.32 -5.98 -21.29
N GLY A 107 -2.48 -5.81 -20.29
CA GLY A 107 -1.63 -6.91 -19.83
C GLY A 107 -0.74 -7.49 -20.94
N THR A 108 0.09 -6.67 -21.57
CA THR A 108 0.90 -7.10 -22.71
C THR A 108 2.14 -7.87 -22.27
N ILE A 109 2.30 -9.11 -22.77
CA ILE A 109 3.53 -9.89 -22.56
C ILE A 109 4.55 -9.54 -23.64
N LYS A 110 5.73 -9.09 -23.22
CA LYS A 110 6.86 -8.74 -24.08
C LYS A 110 8.19 -8.99 -23.38
N ASP A 111 9.13 -9.61 -24.06
CA ASP A 111 10.51 -9.83 -23.59
C ASP A 111 10.61 -10.48 -22.18
N GLY A 112 9.69 -11.40 -21.84
CA GLY A 112 9.66 -12.09 -20.54
C GLY A 112 9.00 -11.28 -19.40
N TYR A 113 8.44 -10.12 -19.71
CA TYR A 113 7.70 -9.28 -18.77
C TYR A 113 6.23 -9.17 -19.14
N LEU A 114 5.38 -9.05 -18.13
CA LEU A 114 3.99 -8.63 -18.27
C LEU A 114 3.91 -7.14 -17.93
N TYR A 115 3.51 -6.34 -18.92
CA TYR A 115 3.33 -4.89 -18.82
C TYR A 115 1.86 -4.56 -18.54
N GLY A 116 1.61 -3.64 -17.63
CA GLY A 116 0.28 -3.11 -17.37
C GLY A 116 0.22 -2.30 -16.10
N ARG A 117 -0.69 -1.34 -16.02
CA ARG A 117 -0.96 -0.59 -14.80
C ARG A 117 -1.57 -1.54 -13.75
N GLY A 118 -1.01 -1.53 -12.53
CA GLY A 118 -1.44 -2.39 -11.45
C GLY A 118 -0.76 -3.76 -11.42
N VAL A 119 0.16 -4.09 -12.34
CA VAL A 119 0.86 -5.40 -12.29
C VAL A 119 1.76 -5.54 -11.07
N ILE A 120 2.16 -4.43 -10.45
CA ILE A 120 2.87 -4.39 -9.17
C ILE A 120 1.95 -3.86 -8.08
N ASP A 121 1.25 -2.77 -8.34
CA ASP A 121 0.45 -1.99 -7.40
C ASP A 121 -1.03 -2.02 -7.79
N MET A 122 -1.93 -2.95 -7.16
CA MET A 122 -1.39 -4.19 -6.58
C MET A 122 -2.08 -5.44 -7.16
N LYS A 123 -2.65 -5.36 -8.40
CA LYS A 123 -3.33 -6.51 -9.05
C LYS A 123 -2.46 -7.77 -9.09
N GLY A 124 -1.14 -7.62 -9.29
CA GLY A 124 -0.21 -8.75 -9.31
C GLY A 124 -0.18 -9.50 -7.98
N LEU A 125 0.01 -8.76 -6.88
CA LEU A 125 -0.04 -9.35 -5.54
C LEU A 125 -1.45 -9.86 -5.21
N GLY A 126 -2.49 -9.13 -5.63
CA GLY A 126 -3.88 -9.57 -5.46
C GLY A 126 -4.18 -10.90 -6.10
N VAL A 127 -3.70 -11.15 -7.33
CA VAL A 127 -3.82 -12.47 -7.97
C VAL A 127 -2.95 -13.50 -7.24
N ALA A 128 -1.76 -13.17 -6.75
CA ALA A 128 -0.96 -14.09 -5.94
C ALA A 128 -1.70 -14.49 -4.65
N GLN A 129 -2.34 -13.54 -3.97
CA GLN A 129 -3.20 -13.79 -2.81
C GLN A 129 -4.41 -14.68 -3.16
N LEU A 130 -5.05 -14.44 -4.33
CA LEU A 130 -6.10 -15.32 -4.83
C LEU A 130 -5.61 -16.77 -4.96
N PHE A 131 -4.43 -16.99 -5.56
CA PHE A 131 -3.89 -18.33 -5.72
C PHE A 131 -3.52 -19.01 -4.40
N ALA A 132 -3.03 -18.26 -3.42
CA ALA A 132 -2.80 -18.76 -2.07
C ALA A 132 -4.12 -19.12 -1.37
N PHE A 133 -5.16 -18.29 -1.52
CA PHE A 133 -6.51 -18.59 -1.03
C PHE A 133 -7.12 -19.82 -1.69
N LEU A 134 -6.98 -19.99 -3.00
CA LEU A 134 -7.46 -21.16 -3.73
C LEU A 134 -6.72 -22.44 -3.32
N ASP A 135 -5.43 -22.36 -3.03
CA ASP A 135 -4.67 -23.50 -2.48
C ASP A 135 -5.19 -23.87 -1.08
N ALA A 136 -5.43 -22.88 -0.22
CA ALA A 136 -6.05 -23.09 1.09
C ALA A 136 -7.45 -23.71 0.96
N TYR A 137 -8.26 -23.26 0.01
CA TYR A 137 -9.60 -23.82 -0.23
C TYR A 137 -9.55 -25.30 -0.65
N LYS A 138 -8.62 -25.68 -1.52
CA LYS A 138 -8.40 -27.07 -1.94
C LYS A 138 -7.94 -27.97 -0.78
N ASN A 139 -7.24 -27.42 0.20
CA ASN A 139 -6.68 -28.11 1.35
C ASN A 139 -7.35 -27.72 2.67
N LYS A 140 -8.61 -27.30 2.64
CA LYS A 140 -9.30 -26.71 3.80
C LYS A 140 -9.37 -27.64 5.03
N GLU A 141 -9.30 -28.93 4.84
CA GLU A 141 -9.26 -29.92 5.94
C GLU A 141 -7.96 -29.85 6.75
N LYS A 142 -6.91 -29.21 6.24
CA LYS A 142 -5.63 -29.00 6.94
C LYS A 142 -5.56 -27.70 7.70
N LEU A 143 -6.53 -26.80 7.52
CA LEU A 143 -6.49 -25.47 8.12
C LEU A 143 -6.62 -25.51 9.65
N ASN A 144 -5.76 -24.74 10.32
CA ASN A 144 -5.81 -24.51 11.77
C ASN A 144 -6.55 -23.22 12.15
N ARG A 145 -6.89 -22.38 11.16
CA ARG A 145 -7.59 -21.07 11.28
C ARG A 145 -8.46 -20.79 10.07
N ASP A 146 -9.40 -19.86 10.22
CA ASP A 146 -10.12 -19.30 9.07
C ASP A 146 -9.16 -18.51 8.18
N ILE A 147 -9.38 -18.55 6.86
CA ILE A 147 -8.71 -17.70 5.89
C ILE A 147 -9.74 -16.80 5.23
N VAL A 148 -9.49 -15.50 5.25
CA VAL A 148 -10.33 -14.49 4.60
C VAL A 148 -9.57 -13.92 3.40
N PHE A 149 -10.20 -13.90 2.25
CA PHE A 149 -9.78 -13.13 1.10
C PHE A 149 -10.66 -11.89 1.02
N MET A 150 -10.07 -10.70 0.89
CA MET A 150 -10.79 -9.44 0.76
C MET A 150 -10.15 -8.58 -0.30
N ALA A 151 -10.96 -8.11 -1.26
CA ALA A 151 -10.55 -7.20 -2.31
C ALA A 151 -11.41 -5.92 -2.22
N THR A 152 -10.77 -4.79 -1.99
CA THR A 152 -11.39 -3.51 -1.66
C THR A 152 -11.21 -2.48 -2.75
N ALA A 153 -12.02 -1.44 -2.71
CA ALA A 153 -11.92 -0.24 -3.55
C ALA A 153 -11.02 0.82 -2.90
N ASP A 154 -10.63 1.85 -3.67
CA ASP A 154 -10.30 3.20 -3.22
C ASP A 154 -8.98 3.40 -2.46
N GLU A 155 -8.10 2.43 -2.39
CA GLU A 155 -6.84 2.58 -1.66
C GLU A 155 -6.04 3.77 -2.18
N GLU A 156 -5.93 3.91 -3.50
CA GLU A 156 -5.20 4.97 -4.22
C GLU A 156 -5.75 6.40 -3.96
N ALA A 157 -6.93 6.49 -3.33
CA ALA A 157 -7.54 7.76 -2.91
C ALA A 157 -7.81 7.83 -1.39
N GLY A 158 -7.27 6.89 -0.61
CA GLY A 158 -7.29 6.90 0.85
C GLY A 158 -8.12 5.80 1.51
N GLY A 159 -8.73 4.86 0.75
CA GLY A 159 -9.43 3.68 1.26
C GLY A 159 -10.80 3.93 1.91
N PHE A 160 -11.33 5.17 1.80
CA PHE A 160 -12.59 5.55 2.47
C PHE A 160 -13.84 4.94 1.84
N PHE A 161 -13.77 4.44 0.61
CA PHE A 161 -14.80 3.62 -0.04
C PHE A 161 -14.47 2.13 -0.04
N GLY A 162 -13.30 1.75 0.46
CA GLY A 162 -12.77 0.40 0.53
C GLY A 162 -12.62 -0.10 1.96
N ALA A 163 -11.39 -0.37 2.40
CA ALA A 163 -11.11 -1.00 3.68
C ALA A 163 -11.67 -0.22 4.88
N GLY A 164 -11.59 1.11 4.87
CA GLY A 164 -12.18 1.95 5.92
C GLY A 164 -13.70 1.79 6.00
N TRP A 165 -14.39 1.89 4.84
CA TRP A 165 -15.84 1.70 4.78
C TRP A 165 -16.26 0.29 5.18
N MET A 166 -15.50 -0.73 4.78
CA MET A 166 -15.77 -2.13 5.14
C MET A 166 -15.70 -2.34 6.64
N LEU A 167 -14.71 -1.77 7.32
CA LEU A 167 -14.61 -1.83 8.78
C LEU A 167 -15.80 -1.20 9.51
N GLU A 168 -16.33 -0.10 8.98
CA GLU A 168 -17.46 0.60 9.58
C GLU A 168 -18.81 -0.07 9.30
N ASN A 169 -19.02 -0.60 8.08
CA ASN A 169 -20.31 -1.06 7.60
C ASN A 169 -20.45 -2.58 7.51
N HIS A 170 -19.32 -3.31 7.44
CA HIS A 170 -19.25 -4.77 7.37
C HIS A 170 -18.20 -5.32 8.36
N PRO A 171 -18.25 -4.96 9.67
CA PRO A 171 -17.28 -5.44 10.65
C PRO A 171 -17.25 -6.96 10.77
N GLU A 172 -18.36 -7.66 10.44
CA GLU A 172 -18.43 -9.13 10.42
C GLU A 172 -17.41 -9.78 9.46
N ALA A 173 -16.99 -9.09 8.40
CA ALA A 173 -15.95 -9.57 7.50
C ALA A 173 -14.59 -9.71 8.21
N PHE A 174 -14.37 -8.95 9.29
CA PHE A 174 -13.14 -8.94 10.09
C PHE A 174 -13.26 -9.80 11.37
N ASP A 175 -14.37 -10.46 11.58
CA ASP A 175 -14.60 -11.26 12.80
C ASP A 175 -13.48 -12.30 13.02
N GLY A 176 -12.86 -12.21 14.21
CA GLY A 176 -11.78 -13.11 14.62
C GLY A 176 -10.46 -12.94 13.87
N VAL A 177 -10.33 -12.00 12.95
CA VAL A 177 -9.07 -11.68 12.26
C VAL A 177 -8.08 -11.05 13.24
N LYS A 178 -6.86 -11.60 13.29
CA LYS A 178 -5.75 -11.07 14.09
C LYS A 178 -4.46 -10.93 13.29
N LEU A 179 -4.38 -11.57 12.15
CA LEU A 179 -3.27 -11.51 11.22
C LEU A 179 -3.78 -11.05 9.86
N LEU A 180 -3.02 -10.16 9.22
CA LEU A 180 -3.37 -9.67 7.90
C LEU A 180 -2.12 -9.51 7.03
N LEU A 181 -2.22 -9.94 5.78
CA LEU A 181 -1.22 -9.74 4.76
C LEU A 181 -1.77 -8.82 3.66
N ASN A 182 -1.05 -7.73 3.42
CA ASN A 182 -1.35 -6.71 2.42
C ASN A 182 -0.08 -6.39 1.61
N GLU A 183 -0.11 -5.31 0.86
CA GLU A 183 1.03 -4.74 0.14
C GLU A 183 1.99 -3.93 1.04
N GLY A 184 3.14 -3.49 0.49
CA GLY A 184 4.05 -2.53 1.12
C GLY A 184 5.51 -2.99 1.26
N GLY A 185 5.80 -4.28 1.21
CA GLY A 185 7.15 -4.84 1.20
C GLY A 185 7.47 -5.60 -0.09
N SER A 186 8.75 -5.80 -0.37
CA SER A 186 9.19 -6.51 -1.58
C SER A 186 10.58 -7.12 -1.45
N GLY A 187 10.93 -8.04 -2.36
CA GLY A 187 12.26 -8.63 -2.49
C GLY A 187 13.15 -7.87 -3.49
N THR A 188 14.42 -7.67 -3.12
CA THR A 188 15.44 -7.13 -4.00
C THR A 188 16.65 -8.04 -4.04
N SER A 189 17.13 -8.35 -5.25
CA SER A 189 18.32 -9.15 -5.51
C SER A 189 19.54 -8.24 -5.72
N TYR A 190 20.61 -8.57 -5.04
CA TYR A 190 21.93 -7.96 -5.18
C TYR A 190 22.95 -9.06 -5.56
N GLY A 191 22.75 -9.66 -6.72
CA GLY A 191 23.53 -10.80 -7.18
C GLY A 191 23.16 -12.09 -6.42
N ASP A 192 24.08 -12.62 -5.61
CA ASP A 192 23.87 -13.83 -4.81
C ASP A 192 23.13 -13.57 -3.46
N LYS A 193 22.92 -12.31 -3.11
CA LYS A 193 22.22 -11.90 -1.88
C LYS A 193 20.84 -11.34 -2.19
N GLN A 194 19.87 -11.62 -1.32
CA GLN A 194 18.53 -11.09 -1.44
C GLN A 194 18.11 -10.41 -0.14
N VAL A 195 17.43 -9.28 -0.26
CA VAL A 195 16.81 -8.57 0.87
C VAL A 195 15.32 -8.50 0.63
N PHE A 196 14.56 -9.01 1.58
CA PHE A 196 13.09 -8.91 1.58
C PHE A 196 12.66 -7.97 2.70
N SER A 197 12.01 -6.89 2.33
CA SER A 197 11.38 -5.99 3.28
C SER A 197 9.96 -6.44 3.58
N VAL A 198 9.60 -6.40 4.87
CA VAL A 198 8.21 -6.61 5.33
C VAL A 198 7.76 -5.32 5.99
N GLU A 199 6.77 -4.68 5.42
CA GLU A 199 6.21 -3.47 6.00
C GLU A 199 5.49 -3.82 7.30
N VAL A 200 5.94 -3.23 8.40
CA VAL A 200 5.38 -3.43 9.74
C VAL A 200 4.64 -2.19 10.25
N THR A 201 4.89 -1.07 9.60
CA THR A 201 4.25 0.23 9.86
C THR A 201 4.51 1.17 8.70
N GLN A 202 3.85 2.31 8.71
CA GLN A 202 3.96 3.35 7.70
C GLN A 202 4.06 4.72 8.34
N LYS A 203 4.56 5.72 7.61
CA LYS A 203 4.41 7.11 8.03
C LYS A 203 2.94 7.48 7.99
N VAL A 204 2.51 8.20 9.01
CA VAL A 204 1.11 8.58 9.19
C VAL A 204 0.83 9.86 8.41
N PRO A 205 -0.06 9.86 7.42
CA PRO A 205 -0.45 11.07 6.72
C PRO A 205 -1.24 11.99 7.67
N VAL A 206 -0.93 13.29 7.57
CA VAL A 206 -1.67 14.38 8.19
C VAL A 206 -1.77 15.49 7.14
N TRP A 207 -2.86 15.53 6.42
CA TRP A 207 -3.06 16.50 5.37
C TRP A 207 -3.76 17.74 5.91
N LEU A 208 -3.18 18.88 5.64
CA LEU A 208 -3.61 20.15 6.22
C LEU A 208 -3.88 21.19 5.12
N ARG A 209 -4.93 21.97 5.31
CA ARG A 209 -5.15 23.21 4.57
C ARG A 209 -4.83 24.39 5.45
N LEU A 210 -3.99 25.27 4.97
CA LEU A 210 -3.63 26.53 5.60
C LEU A 210 -4.38 27.65 4.91
N LYS A 211 -5.10 28.46 5.69
CA LYS A 211 -5.86 29.61 5.20
C LYS A 211 -5.30 30.88 5.83
N SER A 212 -5.04 31.88 5.00
CA SER A 212 -4.67 33.23 5.43
C SER A 212 -5.70 34.23 4.94
N GLU A 213 -6.14 35.12 5.80
CA GLU A 213 -7.06 36.21 5.48
C GLU A 213 -6.37 37.56 5.56
N GLY A 214 -6.77 38.48 4.69
CA GLY A 214 -6.21 39.85 4.64
C GLY A 214 -7.14 40.79 3.91
N SER A 215 -6.81 42.09 3.98
CA SER A 215 -7.57 43.09 3.25
C SER A 215 -7.28 43.01 1.75
N PRO A 216 -8.30 42.92 0.89
CA PRO A 216 -8.11 42.96 -0.56
C PRO A 216 -7.69 44.35 -1.02
N GLY A 217 -7.03 44.43 -2.18
CA GLY A 217 -6.58 45.69 -2.69
C GLY A 217 -6.10 45.66 -4.14
N HIS A 218 -5.75 46.82 -4.65
CA HIS A 218 -5.15 46.98 -5.97
C HIS A 218 -3.65 46.67 -5.91
N GLY A 219 -3.14 45.84 -6.81
CA GLY A 219 -1.72 45.42 -6.80
C GLY A 219 -0.70 46.52 -6.94
N SER A 220 -1.10 47.74 -7.45
CA SER A 220 -0.21 48.91 -7.53
C SER A 220 -0.04 49.65 -6.20
N SER A 221 -0.82 49.33 -5.18
CA SER A 221 -0.79 49.94 -3.86
C SER A 221 -0.62 48.87 -2.78
N PRO A 222 0.57 48.26 -2.70
CA PRO A 222 0.80 47.13 -1.79
C PRO A 222 0.67 47.59 -0.33
N GLN A 223 -0.04 46.77 0.44
CA GLN A 223 -0.12 46.92 1.90
C GLN A 223 1.11 46.29 2.56
N THR A 224 1.35 46.62 3.84
CA THR A 224 2.47 46.05 4.61
C THR A 224 2.37 44.52 4.70
N THR A 225 1.14 44.00 4.85
CA THR A 225 0.84 42.57 4.88
C THR A 225 -0.40 42.27 4.05
N SER A 226 -0.49 41.10 3.48
CA SER A 226 -1.65 40.61 2.75
C SER A 226 -1.84 39.13 3.05
N SER A 227 -3.01 38.56 2.71
CA SER A 227 -3.25 37.13 2.84
C SER A 227 -2.14 36.28 2.18
N VAL A 228 -1.67 36.69 1.00
CA VAL A 228 -0.61 36.00 0.28
C VAL A 228 0.74 36.12 0.98
N THR A 229 1.13 37.32 1.45
CA THR A 229 2.44 37.49 2.11
C THR A 229 2.51 36.80 3.45
N GLN A 230 1.44 36.79 4.24
CA GLN A 230 1.35 36.07 5.50
C GLN A 230 1.47 34.54 5.26
N LEU A 231 0.79 34.02 4.24
CA LEU A 231 0.88 32.59 3.88
C LEU A 231 2.30 32.24 3.45
N ILE A 232 2.94 33.03 2.59
CA ILE A 232 4.34 32.83 2.15
C ILE A 232 5.29 32.81 3.36
N GLU A 233 5.15 33.73 4.32
CA GLU A 233 5.98 33.77 5.52
C GLU A 233 5.80 32.50 6.37
N ALA A 234 4.55 32.04 6.59
CA ALA A 234 4.26 30.80 7.32
C ALA A 234 4.86 29.58 6.64
N LEU A 235 4.69 29.45 5.32
CA LEU A 235 5.23 28.36 4.54
C LEU A 235 6.77 28.39 4.48
N SER A 236 7.36 29.59 4.37
CA SER A 236 8.81 29.77 4.44
C SER A 236 9.36 29.33 5.80
N ASN A 237 8.65 29.65 6.90
CA ASN A 237 9.06 29.19 8.22
C ASN A 237 8.97 27.67 8.35
N LEU A 238 7.88 27.06 7.89
CA LEU A 238 7.72 25.61 7.87
C LEU A 238 8.82 24.91 7.06
N TYR A 239 9.18 25.44 5.89
CA TYR A 239 10.19 24.88 5.01
C TYR A 239 11.62 25.00 5.60
N ASN A 240 11.95 26.15 6.20
CA ASN A 240 13.30 26.41 6.72
C ASN A 240 13.54 25.85 8.13
N ASN A 241 12.50 25.44 8.83
CA ASN A 241 12.55 24.85 10.17
C ASN A 241 11.92 23.45 10.16
N PRO A 242 12.57 22.45 9.58
CA PRO A 242 12.07 21.08 9.55
C PRO A 242 11.87 20.53 10.96
N PHE A 243 11.02 19.49 11.08
CA PHE A 243 10.85 18.79 12.37
C PHE A 243 12.14 18.11 12.79
N ASP A 244 12.30 17.93 14.10
CA ASP A 244 13.50 17.31 14.67
C ASP A 244 13.70 15.88 14.16
N ALA A 245 14.95 15.57 13.81
CA ALA A 245 15.32 14.24 13.37
C ALA A 245 15.36 13.28 14.57
N ARG A 246 14.82 12.08 14.37
CA ARG A 246 14.85 10.98 15.33
C ARG A 246 14.77 9.63 14.62
N ILE A 247 15.31 8.60 15.23
CA ILE A 247 15.24 7.24 14.71
C ILE A 247 14.39 6.40 15.65
N ILE A 248 13.29 5.88 15.13
CA ILE A 248 12.40 4.95 15.83
C ILE A 248 12.88 3.51 15.66
N ASP A 249 12.51 2.61 16.56
CA ASP A 249 13.00 1.23 16.58
C ASP A 249 12.84 0.47 15.24
N PRO A 250 11.69 0.50 14.52
CA PRO A 250 11.58 -0.16 13.22
C PRO A 250 12.55 0.40 12.18
N VAL A 251 12.79 1.72 12.18
CA VAL A 251 13.73 2.40 11.28
C VAL A 251 15.17 2.03 11.63
N ASP A 252 15.54 1.99 12.91
CA ASP A 252 16.88 1.58 13.35
C ASP A 252 17.18 0.13 12.95
N THR A 253 16.20 -0.76 13.15
CA THR A 253 16.30 -2.16 12.74
C THR A 253 16.47 -2.30 11.22
N TYR A 254 15.72 -1.53 10.44
CA TYR A 254 15.82 -1.48 8.98
C TYR A 254 17.23 -1.05 8.53
N PHE A 255 17.72 0.09 9.03
CA PHE A 255 19.06 0.58 8.65
C PHE A 255 20.18 -0.37 9.07
N LYS A 256 20.12 -0.95 10.27
CA LYS A 256 21.07 -1.97 10.72
C LYS A 256 21.08 -3.19 9.81
N ALA A 257 19.92 -3.62 9.34
CA ALA A 257 19.84 -4.75 8.43
C ALA A 257 20.44 -4.43 7.06
N LEU A 258 20.24 -3.22 6.53
CA LEU A 258 20.90 -2.76 5.31
C LEU A 258 22.43 -2.68 5.49
N ALA A 259 22.90 -2.16 6.62
CA ALA A 259 24.32 -1.96 6.91
C ALA A 259 25.15 -3.26 6.88
N VAL A 260 24.54 -4.43 7.04
CA VAL A 260 25.28 -5.70 7.05
C VAL A 260 26.03 -5.94 5.74
N ASP A 261 25.44 -5.51 4.61
CA ASP A 261 26.03 -5.70 3.27
C ASP A 261 26.80 -4.48 2.76
N MET A 262 26.87 -3.41 3.55
CA MET A 262 27.66 -2.20 3.28
C MET A 262 29.11 -2.35 3.78
N ASP A 263 29.99 -1.49 3.31
CA ASP A 263 31.38 -1.43 3.73
C ASP A 263 31.77 0.00 4.16
N GLY A 264 32.92 0.12 4.86
CA GLY A 264 33.53 1.40 5.18
C GLY A 264 32.70 2.32 6.08
N GLU A 265 32.67 3.59 5.73
CA GLU A 265 31.99 4.65 6.49
C GLU A 265 30.47 4.48 6.47
N GLU A 266 29.90 4.16 5.32
CA GLU A 266 28.45 3.95 5.16
C GLU A 266 27.94 2.85 6.10
N LYS A 267 28.64 1.73 6.20
CA LYS A 267 28.32 0.68 7.17
C LYS A 267 28.27 1.20 8.60
N THR A 268 29.27 2.00 8.98
CA THR A 268 29.35 2.55 10.34
C THR A 268 28.20 3.50 10.61
N GLN A 269 27.87 4.34 9.66
CA GLN A 269 26.78 5.31 9.73
C GLN A 269 25.43 4.61 9.88
N PHE A 270 25.11 3.66 9.00
CA PHE A 270 23.83 2.96 9.00
C PHE A 270 23.66 2.01 10.20
N THR A 271 24.77 1.48 10.74
CA THR A 271 24.72 0.69 11.98
C THR A 271 24.39 1.55 13.20
N ASN A 272 24.69 2.84 13.17
CA ASN A 272 24.56 3.76 14.31
C ASN A 272 23.67 4.98 14.01
N MET A 273 22.63 4.81 13.22
CA MET A 273 21.72 5.89 12.78
C MET A 273 21.31 6.87 13.87
N PRO A 274 20.95 6.44 15.11
CA PRO A 274 20.58 7.39 16.18
C PRO A 274 21.71 8.39 16.55
N LYS A 275 22.97 8.07 16.28
CA LYS A 275 24.10 8.98 16.47
C LYS A 275 24.44 9.73 15.19
N THR A 276 24.40 9.03 14.08
CA THR A 276 24.80 9.55 12.77
C THR A 276 23.92 10.70 12.29
N ILE A 277 22.60 10.68 12.60
CA ILE A 277 21.69 11.79 12.29
C ILE A 277 22.05 13.12 13.02
N LEU A 278 22.93 13.08 14.02
CA LEU A 278 23.43 14.26 14.74
C LEU A 278 24.74 14.80 14.16
N GLU A 279 25.33 14.11 13.19
CA GLU A 279 26.56 14.55 12.52
C GLU A 279 26.23 15.67 11.52
N GLU A 280 27.07 16.71 11.52
CA GLU A 280 26.88 17.86 10.62
C GLU A 280 26.93 17.44 9.15
N GLY A 281 25.95 17.84 8.36
CA GLY A 281 25.85 17.56 6.93
C GLY A 281 25.36 16.16 6.56
N PHE A 282 25.17 15.24 7.53
CA PHE A 282 24.72 13.88 7.21
C PHE A 282 23.30 13.86 6.65
N LEU A 283 22.38 14.57 7.29
CA LEU A 283 20.97 14.58 6.86
C LEU A 283 20.77 15.23 5.49
N GLU A 284 21.52 16.26 5.18
CA GLU A 284 21.52 16.91 3.85
C GLU A 284 22.07 15.93 2.79
N SER A 285 23.15 15.22 3.10
CA SER A 285 23.72 14.19 2.22
C SER A 285 22.75 13.03 2.01
N LEU A 286 22.09 12.58 3.09
CA LEU A 286 21.08 11.52 3.02
C LEU A 286 19.88 11.95 2.19
N GLN A 287 19.41 13.20 2.33
CA GLN A 287 18.31 13.74 1.55
C GLN A 287 18.66 13.82 0.06
N ALA A 288 19.87 14.22 -0.27
CA ALA A 288 20.35 14.32 -1.65
C ALA A 288 20.51 12.94 -2.32
N SER A 289 20.96 11.92 -1.57
CA SER A 289 21.20 10.57 -2.10
C SER A 289 19.94 9.69 -2.08
N SER A 290 19.13 9.81 -1.03
CA SER A 290 17.90 9.02 -0.83
C SER A 290 16.84 9.82 -0.05
N PRO A 291 15.99 10.60 -0.74
CA PRO A 291 14.89 11.32 -0.09
C PRO A 291 13.97 10.42 0.76
N SER A 292 13.77 9.17 0.32
CA SER A 292 12.95 8.19 1.06
C SER A 292 13.60 7.81 2.40
N TRP A 293 14.90 7.55 2.43
CA TRP A 293 15.60 7.25 3.69
C TRP A 293 15.64 8.47 4.61
N HIS A 294 15.86 9.68 4.05
CA HIS A 294 15.78 10.91 4.82
C HIS A 294 14.38 11.08 5.45
N ALA A 295 13.30 10.77 4.70
CA ALA A 295 11.94 10.87 5.22
C ALA A 295 11.66 9.91 6.40
N LEU A 296 12.44 8.83 6.56
CA LEU A 296 12.35 7.93 7.72
C LEU A 296 13.02 8.47 8.98
N THR A 297 13.78 9.58 8.89
CA THR A 297 14.49 10.17 10.02
C THR A 297 13.72 11.27 10.74
N ARG A 298 12.57 11.70 10.23
CA ARG A 298 11.76 12.80 10.81
C ARG A 298 10.34 12.83 10.28
N ASP A 299 9.51 13.64 10.91
CA ASP A 299 8.26 14.04 10.30
C ASP A 299 8.57 14.99 9.13
N THR A 300 7.81 14.88 8.08
CA THR A 300 8.02 15.64 6.84
C THR A 300 6.73 16.33 6.42
N CYS A 301 6.85 17.52 5.81
CA CYS A 301 5.72 18.22 5.22
C CYS A 301 6.12 18.73 3.84
N SER A 302 5.32 18.41 2.84
CA SER A 302 5.46 18.91 1.46
C SER A 302 4.35 19.91 1.17
N ILE A 303 4.71 21.11 0.71
CA ILE A 303 3.75 22.09 0.23
C ILE A 303 3.33 21.67 -1.17
N THR A 304 2.09 21.22 -1.35
CA THR A 304 1.62 20.62 -2.59
C THR A 304 0.73 21.53 -3.42
N MET A 305 -0.04 22.41 -2.76
CA MET A 305 -0.92 23.37 -3.44
C MET A 305 -0.76 24.78 -2.88
N LEU A 306 -0.87 25.77 -3.76
CA LEU A 306 -0.86 27.21 -3.41
C LEU A 306 -1.91 27.92 -4.25
N GLU A 307 -2.80 28.64 -3.60
CA GLU A 307 -3.86 29.41 -4.25
C GLU A 307 -3.89 30.86 -3.70
N GLY A 308 -4.09 31.79 -4.61
CA GLY A 308 -4.20 33.22 -4.29
C GLY A 308 -5.17 33.92 -5.25
N SER A 309 -4.73 35.05 -5.82
CA SER A 309 -5.57 35.78 -6.79
C SER A 309 -5.55 35.13 -8.17
N SER A 310 -6.71 35.11 -8.84
CA SER A 310 -6.84 34.78 -10.27
C SER A 310 -6.44 35.93 -11.21
N LYS A 311 -6.12 37.12 -10.66
CA LYS A 311 -5.74 38.33 -11.41
C LYS A 311 -4.49 38.94 -10.86
N ILE A 312 -3.53 39.27 -11.74
CA ILE A 312 -2.21 39.80 -11.40
C ILE A 312 -2.27 41.15 -10.69
N ASN A 313 -3.29 41.96 -10.92
CA ASN A 313 -3.44 43.33 -10.36
C ASN A 313 -4.38 43.40 -9.14
N VAL A 314 -4.74 42.23 -8.55
CA VAL A 314 -5.65 42.15 -7.39
C VAL A 314 -4.96 41.42 -6.24
N VAL A 315 -4.91 42.07 -5.07
CA VAL A 315 -4.56 41.41 -3.82
C VAL A 315 -5.81 40.66 -3.30
N PRO A 316 -5.78 39.34 -3.13
CA PRO A 316 -6.97 38.57 -2.72
C PRO A 316 -7.26 38.74 -1.22
N PRO A 317 -8.53 38.63 -0.79
CA PRO A 317 -8.87 38.66 0.63
C PRO A 317 -8.44 37.38 1.35
N VAL A 318 -8.29 36.28 0.61
CA VAL A 318 -7.93 34.93 1.16
C VAL A 318 -6.88 34.29 0.27
N ALA A 319 -5.93 33.60 0.89
CA ALA A 319 -4.98 32.69 0.21
C ALA A 319 -4.96 31.35 0.93
N PHE A 320 -4.72 30.27 0.18
CA PHE A 320 -4.70 28.91 0.68
C PHE A 320 -3.41 28.18 0.28
N ALA A 321 -3.00 27.24 1.13
CA ALA A 321 -2.03 26.22 0.79
C ALA A 321 -2.52 24.86 1.30
N GLU A 322 -2.21 23.79 0.58
CA GLU A 322 -2.35 22.44 1.10
C GLU A 322 -0.96 21.85 1.32
N VAL A 323 -0.85 21.12 2.43
CA VAL A 323 0.41 20.56 2.90
C VAL A 323 0.20 19.08 3.20
N ASP A 324 0.93 18.21 2.49
CA ASP A 324 1.02 16.78 2.79
C ASP A 324 2.09 16.56 3.85
N CYS A 325 1.67 16.42 5.10
CA CYS A 325 2.55 16.04 6.19
C CYS A 325 2.50 14.53 6.41
N ARG A 326 3.66 13.95 6.75
CA ARG A 326 3.85 12.54 7.06
C ARG A 326 4.64 12.42 8.35
N MET A 327 3.96 12.07 9.44
CA MET A 327 4.61 11.89 10.74
C MET A 327 5.16 10.47 10.91
N LEU A 328 6.18 10.28 11.74
CA LEU A 328 6.62 8.97 12.19
C LEU A 328 5.58 8.37 13.16
N PRO A 329 5.40 7.03 13.17
CA PRO A 329 4.33 6.39 13.94
C PRO A 329 4.64 6.22 15.44
N ASP A 330 5.44 7.11 16.03
CA ASP A 330 5.89 7.07 17.43
C ASP A 330 5.21 8.10 18.34
N ARG A 331 4.34 8.95 17.77
CA ARG A 331 3.56 9.95 18.49
C ARG A 331 2.15 10.12 17.92
N GLY A 332 1.24 10.70 18.73
CA GLY A 332 -0.13 10.94 18.32
C GLY A 332 -0.29 12.15 17.37
N VAL A 333 -1.39 12.15 16.62
CA VAL A 333 -1.73 13.24 15.67
C VAL A 333 -1.88 14.59 16.39
N ASP A 334 -2.49 14.61 17.58
CA ASP A 334 -2.68 15.84 18.34
C ASP A 334 -1.35 16.49 18.78
N GLU A 335 -0.36 15.67 19.13
CA GLU A 335 0.99 16.14 19.46
C GLU A 335 1.67 16.75 18.25
N PHE A 336 1.58 16.08 17.09
CA PHE A 336 2.08 16.59 15.83
C PHE A 336 1.41 17.91 15.44
N LEU A 337 0.07 17.99 15.54
CA LEU A 337 -0.67 19.20 15.21
C LEU A 337 -0.30 20.41 16.11
N ASN A 338 0.00 20.15 17.38
CA ASN A 338 0.46 21.21 18.27
C ASN A 338 1.83 21.73 17.86
N ASP A 339 2.77 20.85 17.56
CA ASP A 339 4.10 21.18 17.03
C ASP A 339 4.03 21.91 15.69
N PHE A 340 3.15 21.46 14.79
CA PHE A 340 2.88 22.14 13.51
C PHE A 340 2.32 23.56 13.72
N LYS A 341 1.33 23.71 14.62
CA LYS A 341 0.73 25.00 14.95
C LYS A 341 1.76 26.02 15.46
N GLU A 342 2.70 25.59 16.28
CA GLU A 342 3.76 26.47 16.80
C GLU A 342 4.60 27.08 15.67
N ARG A 343 4.82 26.33 14.57
CA ARG A 343 5.59 26.79 13.39
C ARG A 343 4.87 27.82 12.55
N VAL A 344 3.53 27.87 12.58
CA VAL A 344 2.73 28.77 11.72
C VAL A 344 1.88 29.79 12.49
N SER A 345 1.79 29.71 13.82
CA SER A 345 0.90 30.53 14.65
C SER A 345 1.20 32.03 14.60
N SER A 346 2.48 32.42 14.44
CA SER A 346 2.90 33.82 14.40
C SER A 346 2.40 34.58 13.17
N TYR A 347 1.82 33.90 12.19
CA TYR A 347 1.46 34.44 10.88
C TYR A 347 -0.06 34.57 10.68
N GLY A 348 -0.87 34.34 11.71
CA GLY A 348 -2.34 34.48 11.62
C GLY A 348 -2.98 33.46 10.67
N ILE A 349 -2.45 32.23 10.61
CA ILE A 349 -2.91 31.17 9.74
C ILE A 349 -3.99 30.34 10.47
N GLU A 350 -5.11 30.14 9.81
CA GLU A 350 -6.12 29.14 10.18
C GLU A 350 -5.71 27.79 9.59
N ILE A 351 -5.78 26.73 10.41
CA ILE A 351 -5.39 25.35 10.02
C ILE A 351 -6.63 24.48 10.04
N GLU A 352 -6.94 23.90 8.89
CA GLU A 352 -7.97 22.89 8.72
C GLU A 352 -7.31 21.52 8.54
N LEU A 353 -7.73 20.52 9.33
CA LEU A 353 -7.33 19.13 9.14
C LEU A 353 -8.19 18.51 8.02
N ILE A 354 -7.57 18.14 6.91
CA ILE A 354 -8.26 17.48 5.80
C ILE A 354 -8.38 15.98 6.11
N MET A 355 -7.25 15.37 6.53
CA MET A 355 -7.18 13.93 6.80
C MET A 355 -6.04 13.64 7.78
N ALA A 356 -6.26 12.69 8.67
CA ALA A 356 -5.20 12.06 9.46
C ALA A 356 -5.56 10.61 9.79
N PHE A 357 -4.55 9.74 9.89
CA PHE A 357 -4.68 8.36 10.35
C PHE A 357 -4.02 8.19 11.72
N GLY A 358 -4.35 7.08 12.41
CA GLY A 358 -3.73 6.72 13.68
C GLY A 358 -2.35 6.05 13.48
N PRO A 359 -1.37 6.31 14.37
CA PRO A 359 -0.10 5.58 14.35
C PRO A 359 -0.29 4.17 14.89
N ALA A 360 0.23 3.17 14.20
CA ALA A 360 0.25 1.78 14.67
C ALA A 360 1.42 1.00 14.07
N VAL A 361 1.96 0.04 14.84
CA VAL A 361 3.10 -0.79 14.45
C VAL A 361 2.79 -2.25 14.75
N SER A 362 2.95 -3.14 13.76
CA SER A 362 2.83 -4.58 13.93
C SER A 362 4.13 -5.18 14.49
N SER A 363 3.99 -6.20 15.35
CA SER A 363 5.14 -6.81 16.03
C SER A 363 5.92 -7.77 15.12
N THR A 364 7.24 -7.64 15.06
CA THR A 364 8.11 -8.62 14.39
C THR A 364 8.13 -9.99 15.09
N GLU A 365 7.60 -10.07 16.32
CA GLU A 365 7.42 -11.34 17.05
C GLU A 365 6.16 -12.11 16.63
N SER A 366 5.34 -11.53 15.73
CA SER A 366 4.14 -12.15 15.18
C SER A 366 4.46 -13.47 14.47
N GLU A 367 3.54 -14.44 14.58
CA GLU A 367 3.67 -15.71 13.87
C GLU A 367 3.69 -15.54 12.34
N LEU A 368 3.01 -14.53 11.80
CA LEU A 368 3.01 -14.24 10.36
C LEU A 368 4.38 -13.70 9.92
N PHE A 369 4.96 -12.75 10.66
CA PHE A 369 6.31 -12.24 10.35
C PHE A 369 7.35 -13.37 10.39
N ARG A 370 7.31 -14.21 11.43
CA ARG A 370 8.21 -15.37 11.55
C ARG A 370 8.02 -16.41 10.48
N ALA A 371 6.79 -16.62 10.00
CA ALA A 371 6.53 -17.51 8.87
C ALA A 371 7.12 -16.96 7.56
N ILE A 372 6.97 -15.65 7.33
CA ILE A 372 7.62 -14.96 6.20
C ILE A 372 9.14 -15.16 6.27
N GLU A 373 9.77 -14.90 7.41
CA GLU A 373 11.22 -15.13 7.59
C GLU A 373 11.62 -16.57 7.29
N LYS A 374 10.91 -17.53 7.89
CA LYS A 374 11.22 -18.94 7.76
C LYS A 374 11.12 -19.42 6.31
N VAL A 375 10.01 -19.16 5.63
CA VAL A 375 9.81 -19.59 4.25
C VAL A 375 10.79 -18.87 3.32
N THR A 376 10.95 -17.56 3.47
CA THR A 376 11.91 -16.78 2.67
C THR A 376 13.33 -17.35 2.82
N LYS A 377 13.75 -17.68 4.03
CA LYS A 377 15.07 -18.28 4.28
C LYS A 377 15.23 -19.69 3.70
N GLN A 378 14.15 -20.46 3.64
CA GLN A 378 14.17 -21.79 3.02
C GLN A 378 14.29 -21.69 1.49
N GLU A 379 13.51 -20.80 0.88
CA GLU A 379 13.47 -20.62 -0.59
C GLU A 379 14.69 -19.83 -1.12
N TYR A 380 15.26 -18.94 -0.29
CA TYR A 380 16.40 -18.07 -0.60
C TYR A 380 17.43 -18.13 0.54
N PRO A 381 18.31 -19.13 0.57
CA PRO A 381 19.25 -19.35 1.70
C PRO A 381 20.17 -18.17 2.03
N ASN A 382 20.50 -17.32 1.03
CA ASN A 382 21.34 -16.13 1.20
C ASN A 382 20.53 -14.86 1.46
N SER A 383 19.21 -15.00 1.74
CA SER A 383 18.32 -13.87 1.96
C SER A 383 18.37 -13.34 3.39
N ARG A 384 17.88 -12.09 3.53
CA ARG A 384 17.46 -11.48 4.79
C ARG A 384 16.06 -10.98 4.67
N VAL A 385 15.31 -11.11 5.74
CA VAL A 385 14.02 -10.45 5.93
C VAL A 385 14.22 -9.31 6.92
N VAL A 386 13.77 -8.11 6.54
CA VAL A 386 13.93 -6.90 7.35
C VAL A 386 12.57 -6.24 7.56
N PRO A 387 12.26 -5.78 8.78
CA PRO A 387 11.09 -4.95 8.98
C PRO A 387 11.30 -3.62 8.25
N ALA A 388 10.25 -3.09 7.64
CA ALA A 388 10.30 -1.84 6.89
C ALA A 388 9.20 -0.89 7.37
N VAL A 389 9.47 0.42 7.19
CA VAL A 389 8.51 1.50 7.36
C VAL A 389 8.21 2.07 5.98
N SER A 390 6.96 2.01 5.54
CA SER A 390 6.55 2.68 4.30
C SER A 390 6.53 4.19 4.48
N THR A 391 7.01 4.93 3.49
CA THR A 391 6.85 6.40 3.46
C THR A 391 5.48 6.83 2.91
N GLY A 392 4.83 5.95 2.13
CA GLY A 392 3.43 6.03 1.73
C GLY A 392 2.49 5.48 2.80
N PHE A 393 1.22 5.36 2.48
CA PHE A 393 0.23 4.63 3.27
C PHE A 393 -0.33 3.45 2.47
N THR A 394 -0.96 2.52 3.15
CA THR A 394 -1.71 1.40 2.60
C THR A 394 -2.94 1.17 3.47
N ASP A 395 -3.91 0.40 3.02
CA ASP A 395 -5.10 0.01 3.80
C ASP A 395 -4.77 -0.67 5.14
N SER A 396 -3.52 -1.10 5.33
CA SER A 396 -3.06 -1.70 6.60
C SER A 396 -3.21 -0.77 7.81
N HIS A 397 -3.27 0.55 7.62
CA HIS A 397 -3.46 1.47 8.74
C HIS A 397 -4.80 1.27 9.42
N PHE A 398 -5.91 1.12 8.65
CA PHE A 398 -7.25 0.88 9.20
C PHE A 398 -7.30 -0.35 10.10
N THR A 399 -6.66 -1.43 9.66
CA THR A 399 -6.67 -2.71 10.37
C THR A 399 -5.72 -2.73 11.56
N ARG A 400 -4.57 -2.04 11.49
CA ARG A 400 -3.67 -1.85 12.61
C ARG A 400 -4.30 -1.03 13.73
N GLU A 401 -5.06 0.03 13.41
CA GLU A 401 -5.73 0.88 14.39
C GLU A 401 -6.72 0.11 15.26
N ILE A 402 -7.31 -0.97 14.75
CA ILE A 402 -8.19 -1.87 15.52
C ILE A 402 -7.46 -3.08 16.13
N GLY A 403 -6.12 -3.10 16.09
CA GLY A 403 -5.29 -4.12 16.74
C GLY A 403 -5.14 -5.43 15.95
N ILE A 404 -5.30 -5.40 14.64
CA ILE A 404 -4.92 -6.50 13.74
C ILE A 404 -3.44 -6.33 13.37
N GLU A 405 -2.63 -7.37 13.57
CA GLU A 405 -1.24 -7.39 13.14
C GLU A 405 -1.18 -7.51 11.60
N SER A 406 -0.99 -6.36 10.95
CA SER A 406 -1.01 -6.23 9.49
C SER A 406 0.39 -6.02 8.95
N PHE A 407 0.75 -6.82 7.95
CA PHE A 407 2.07 -6.81 7.32
C PHE A 407 1.93 -6.58 5.83
N GLY A 408 2.76 -5.68 5.30
CA GLY A 408 2.89 -5.51 3.85
C GLY A 408 4.01 -6.39 3.33
N PHE A 409 3.69 -7.35 2.44
CA PHE A 409 4.71 -8.22 1.86
C PHE A 409 4.34 -8.76 0.49
N ASN A 410 5.19 -8.48 -0.49
CA ASN A 410 5.17 -9.11 -1.80
C ASN A 410 6.45 -9.95 -1.96
N PRO A 411 6.37 -11.28 -2.02
CA PRO A 411 7.55 -12.13 -2.15
C PRO A 411 8.25 -12.04 -3.51
N MET A 412 7.74 -11.23 -4.43
CA MET A 412 8.33 -11.07 -5.75
C MET A 412 9.73 -10.46 -5.67
N LEU A 413 10.70 -11.18 -6.22
CA LEU A 413 12.09 -10.74 -6.28
C LEU A 413 12.34 -9.93 -7.56
N SER A 414 12.97 -8.77 -7.43
CA SER A 414 13.45 -7.95 -8.55
C SER A 414 14.93 -7.65 -8.40
N GLU A 415 15.64 -7.47 -9.52
CA GLU A 415 17.05 -7.07 -9.50
C GLU A 415 17.21 -5.64 -8.99
N ALA A 416 18.28 -5.39 -8.23
CA ALA A 416 18.60 -4.05 -7.77
C ALA A 416 18.78 -3.10 -8.96
N GLY A 417 18.12 -1.94 -8.91
CA GLY A 417 18.15 -0.95 -9.98
C GLY A 417 17.18 -1.22 -11.14
N ASP A 418 16.42 -2.32 -11.13
CA ASP A 418 15.36 -2.51 -12.11
C ASP A 418 14.21 -1.52 -11.85
N PHE A 419 13.94 -0.69 -12.86
CA PHE A 419 12.82 0.24 -12.80
C PHE A 419 11.53 -0.51 -13.09
N ARG A 420 10.64 -0.55 -12.10
CA ARG A 420 9.39 -1.31 -12.15
C ARG A 420 8.17 -0.49 -12.57
N GLY A 421 8.28 0.83 -12.56
CA GLY A 421 7.26 1.75 -13.08
C GLY A 421 6.03 1.96 -12.21
N VAL A 422 6.08 1.62 -10.91
CA VAL A 422 4.98 1.88 -9.97
C VAL A 422 4.62 3.37 -10.00
N HIS A 423 3.33 3.71 -10.18
CA HIS A 423 2.77 5.05 -10.42
C HIS A 423 3.41 5.81 -11.61
N GLY A 424 4.37 5.20 -12.30
CA GLY A 424 5.05 5.73 -13.49
C GLY A 424 4.58 5.07 -14.78
N ASN A 425 5.43 5.14 -15.81
CA ASN A 425 5.16 4.54 -17.10
C ASN A 425 5.85 3.17 -17.20
N ASN A 426 5.31 2.29 -18.07
CA ASN A 426 5.87 0.97 -18.34
C ASN A 426 6.00 0.07 -17.10
N GLU A 427 5.02 0.15 -16.20
CA GLU A 427 4.91 -0.75 -15.05
C GLU A 427 4.89 -2.20 -15.54
N ARG A 428 5.75 -3.04 -14.95
CA ARG A 428 5.93 -4.41 -15.43
C ARG A 428 6.44 -5.35 -14.35
N VAL A 429 6.12 -6.63 -14.50
CA VAL A 429 6.68 -7.71 -13.68
C VAL A 429 7.39 -8.73 -14.55
N ASN A 430 8.54 -9.24 -14.08
CA ASN A 430 9.18 -10.40 -14.70
C ASN A 430 8.31 -11.65 -14.47
N ILE A 431 7.93 -12.35 -15.54
CA ILE A 431 7.00 -13.48 -15.46
C ILE A 431 7.54 -14.64 -14.61
N THR A 432 8.85 -14.92 -14.67
CA THR A 432 9.46 -15.99 -13.89
C THR A 432 9.46 -15.64 -12.39
N ALA A 433 9.86 -14.41 -12.05
CA ALA A 433 9.84 -13.94 -10.67
C ALA A 433 8.40 -13.87 -10.12
N TYR A 434 7.44 -13.46 -10.94
CA TYR A 434 6.03 -13.44 -10.58
C TYR A 434 5.48 -14.85 -10.27
N ARG A 435 5.75 -15.84 -11.13
CA ARG A 435 5.34 -17.23 -10.86
C ARG A 435 5.94 -17.75 -9.55
N LYS A 436 7.21 -17.44 -9.30
CA LYS A 436 7.86 -17.84 -8.05
C LYS A 436 7.22 -17.15 -6.84
N SER A 437 6.88 -15.86 -6.94
CA SER A 437 6.22 -15.14 -5.85
C SER A 437 4.84 -15.72 -5.49
N VAL A 438 4.09 -16.21 -6.47
CA VAL A 438 2.82 -16.92 -6.24
C VAL A 438 3.04 -18.20 -5.42
N GLU A 439 4.06 -18.98 -5.75
CA GLU A 439 4.39 -20.21 -5.00
C GLU A 439 4.90 -19.89 -3.59
N ASP A 440 5.75 -18.86 -3.45
CA ASP A 440 6.26 -18.43 -2.14
C ASP A 440 5.13 -17.97 -1.21
N LEU A 441 4.15 -17.24 -1.74
CA LEU A 441 3.00 -16.80 -0.96
C LEU A 441 2.13 -17.97 -0.49
N LYS A 442 1.94 -19.00 -1.33
CA LYS A 442 1.27 -20.25 -0.93
C LYS A 442 2.01 -20.93 0.22
N LEU A 443 3.34 -21.03 0.14
CA LEU A 443 4.16 -21.66 1.20
C LEU A 443 4.05 -20.86 2.51
N ILE A 444 4.06 -19.53 2.46
CA ILE A 444 3.87 -18.68 3.64
C ILE A 444 2.51 -18.93 4.28
N LEU A 445 1.45 -18.96 3.46
CA LEU A 445 0.10 -19.21 3.97
C LEU A 445 0.00 -20.62 4.59
N GLN A 446 0.59 -21.64 3.96
CA GLN A 446 0.65 -23.00 4.49
C GLN A 446 1.41 -23.07 5.82
N GLU A 447 2.55 -22.34 5.96
CA GLU A 447 3.33 -22.35 7.21
C GLU A 447 2.54 -21.77 8.39
N VAL A 448 1.71 -20.75 8.15
CA VAL A 448 0.90 -20.08 9.19
C VAL A 448 -0.42 -20.80 9.47
N ALA A 449 -1.05 -21.35 8.42
CA ALA A 449 -2.46 -21.71 8.48
C ALA A 449 -2.75 -23.21 8.42
N PHE A 450 -1.74 -24.08 8.18
CA PHE A 450 -1.97 -25.54 8.11
C PHE A 450 -1.52 -26.22 9.40
N ASN A 451 -2.24 -27.26 9.77
CA ASN A 451 -1.81 -28.20 10.82
C ASN A 451 -0.49 -28.86 10.41
N LYS A 452 0.46 -28.90 11.32
CA LYS A 452 1.78 -29.53 11.11
C LYS A 452 1.73 -31.01 11.35
#